data_da0165b7c8d5537b87bf8840acd17bfc
#
_entry.id   da0165b7c8d5537b87bf8840acd17bfc
#
_cell.length_a   1.000
_cell.length_b   1.000
_cell.length_c   1.000
_cell.angle_alpha   90.00
_cell.angle_beta   90.00
_cell.angle_gamma   90.00
#
_symmetry.space_group_name_H-M   'P 1'
#
loop_
_entity.id
_entity.type
_entity.pdbx_description
1 polymer ?
#
loop_
_entity_poly.entity_id
_entity_poly.type
_entity_poly.pdbx_seq_one_letter_code
_entity_poly.pdbx_strand_id
1 'polypeptide(L)'
;MGGILALKKDDCHAAPTHLLAEDGSYNTTFLQKYLPQTKIDLICVAGRQQGVVSRTGLALAELPGRAFVNRQRGSGTRMLLDFELKKAGIDPGSIPGYEREVTTHIAVALAVKSGEAEAGLCVYSAAKALNLPFVPVSQERYEIAIRHEHAGDPRVRALISAIRSARFREILENLGGYDTTETGTLREVR
;
A
#
# COMPACT_ATOMS: atom_id res chain seq x y z
N MET A 1 -1.86 -9.32 -3.01
CA MET A 1 -1.78 -10.80 -3.00
C MET A 1 -1.41 -11.40 -4.37
N GLY A 2 -1.98 -10.93 -5.48
CA GLY A 2 -1.71 -11.47 -6.83
C GLY A 2 -0.22 -11.59 -7.21
N GLY A 3 0.60 -10.59 -6.85
CA GLY A 3 2.05 -10.63 -7.11
C GLY A 3 2.79 -11.78 -6.41
N ILE A 4 2.43 -12.09 -5.14
CA ILE A 4 3.02 -13.23 -4.42
C ILE A 4 2.64 -14.57 -5.09
N LEU A 5 1.40 -14.67 -5.56
CA LEU A 5 0.95 -15.87 -6.28
C LEU A 5 1.64 -16.02 -7.64
N ALA A 6 1.90 -14.92 -8.34
CA ALA A 6 2.68 -14.91 -9.58
C ALA A 6 4.14 -15.33 -9.34
N LEU A 7 4.77 -14.82 -8.27
CA LEU A 7 6.12 -15.28 -7.85
C LEU A 7 6.13 -16.78 -7.53
N LYS A 8 5.08 -17.29 -6.87
CA LYS A 8 4.96 -18.73 -6.53
C LYS A 8 4.93 -19.62 -7.76
N LYS A 9 4.27 -19.15 -8.83
CA LYS A 9 4.15 -19.88 -10.11
C LYS A 9 5.33 -19.67 -11.06
N ASP A 10 6.28 -18.81 -10.66
CA ASP A 10 7.37 -18.34 -11.52
C ASP A 10 6.90 -17.59 -12.78
N ASP A 11 5.71 -16.99 -12.70
CA ASP A 11 5.14 -16.17 -13.77
C ASP A 11 5.82 -14.78 -13.86
N CYS A 12 6.58 -14.39 -12.82
CA CYS A 12 7.34 -13.14 -12.78
C CYS A 12 8.61 -13.25 -11.92
N HIS A 13 9.61 -12.44 -12.21
CA HIS A 13 10.89 -12.39 -11.49
C HIS A 13 10.82 -11.53 -10.22
N ALA A 14 9.91 -10.56 -10.22
CA ALA A 14 9.73 -9.57 -9.15
C ALA A 14 8.28 -9.14 -9.05
N ALA A 15 7.79 -8.89 -7.84
CA ALA A 15 6.42 -8.44 -7.60
C ALA A 15 6.35 -7.40 -6.46
N PRO A 16 5.57 -6.33 -6.61
CA PRO A 16 5.34 -5.38 -5.54
C PRO A 16 4.51 -6.03 -4.42
N THR A 17 4.86 -5.70 -3.18
CA THR A 17 4.18 -6.20 -1.98
C THR A 17 4.12 -5.12 -0.89
N HIS A 18 2.99 -5.06 -0.18
CA HIS A 18 2.72 -4.14 0.93
C HIS A 18 1.61 -4.71 1.81
N LEU A 19 1.73 -5.99 2.14
CA LEU A 19 0.71 -6.74 2.87
C LEU A 19 0.96 -6.64 4.37
N LEU A 20 -0.01 -6.09 5.08
CA LEU A 20 0.00 -5.96 6.53
C LEU A 20 -0.43 -7.27 7.19
N ALA A 21 0.38 -7.79 8.09
CA ALA A 21 0.05 -8.96 8.90
C ALA A 21 -0.69 -8.55 10.20
N GLU A 22 -1.30 -9.52 10.86
CA GLU A 22 -2.06 -9.29 12.11
C GLU A 22 -1.20 -8.73 13.25
N ASP A 23 0.10 -9.01 13.24
CA ASP A 23 1.08 -8.48 14.20
C ASP A 23 1.57 -7.07 13.88
N GLY A 24 1.05 -6.45 12.80
CA GLY A 24 1.47 -5.14 12.33
C GLY A 24 2.72 -5.14 11.46
N SER A 25 3.34 -6.28 11.21
CA SER A 25 4.50 -6.41 10.32
C SER A 25 4.08 -6.42 8.84
N TYR A 26 5.01 -6.03 7.95
CA TYR A 26 4.75 -6.04 6.51
C TYR A 26 5.50 -7.16 5.79
N ASN A 27 4.81 -7.80 4.86
CA ASN A 27 5.30 -8.67 3.80
C ASN A 27 5.86 -10.02 4.25
N THR A 28 6.71 -10.09 5.28
CA THR A 28 7.48 -11.28 5.68
C THR A 28 6.59 -12.48 5.94
N THR A 29 5.58 -12.33 6.79
CA THR A 29 4.64 -13.41 7.16
C THR A 29 3.94 -14.00 5.95
N PHE A 30 3.52 -13.16 5.00
CA PHE A 30 2.88 -13.63 3.77
C PHE A 30 3.86 -14.37 2.85
N LEU A 31 5.09 -13.87 2.70
CA LEU A 31 6.10 -14.53 1.89
C LEU A 31 6.46 -15.89 2.46
N GLN A 32 6.69 -16.01 3.76
CA GLN A 32 6.93 -17.29 4.44
C GLN A 32 5.77 -18.26 4.30
N LYS A 33 4.53 -17.77 4.40
CA LYS A 33 3.33 -18.63 4.26
C LYS A 33 3.13 -19.15 2.84
N TYR A 34 3.32 -18.32 1.82
CA TYR A 34 3.00 -18.67 0.44
C TYR A 34 4.19 -19.18 -0.37
N LEU A 35 5.41 -18.89 0.08
CA LEU A 35 6.70 -19.24 -0.54
C LEU A 35 7.66 -19.88 0.48
N PRO A 36 7.25 -20.90 1.27
CA PRO A 36 7.99 -21.36 2.44
C PRO A 36 9.36 -21.96 2.13
N GLN A 37 9.60 -22.38 0.87
CA GLN A 37 10.86 -22.99 0.43
C GLN A 37 11.63 -22.10 -0.57
N THR A 38 11.14 -20.89 -0.79
CA THR A 38 11.71 -19.96 -1.78
C THR A 38 12.45 -18.85 -1.05
N LYS A 39 13.72 -18.70 -1.33
CA LYS A 39 14.51 -17.57 -0.86
C LYS A 39 14.10 -16.31 -1.60
N ILE A 40 13.69 -15.28 -0.87
CA ILE A 40 13.19 -14.02 -1.42
C ILE A 40 14.06 -12.86 -0.95
N ASP A 41 14.49 -12.04 -1.89
CA ASP A 41 15.09 -10.75 -1.62
C ASP A 41 13.99 -9.68 -1.68
N LEU A 42 13.86 -8.87 -0.63
CA LEU A 42 12.97 -7.72 -0.59
C LEU A 42 13.79 -6.45 -0.76
N ILE A 43 13.47 -5.66 -1.80
CA ILE A 43 13.99 -4.30 -1.93
C ILE A 43 12.96 -3.29 -1.46
N CYS A 44 13.36 -2.42 -0.53
CA CYS A 44 12.51 -1.33 -0.07
C CYS A 44 12.34 -0.28 -1.19
N VAL A 45 11.12 0.00 -1.57
CA VAL A 45 10.77 1.10 -2.48
C VAL A 45 10.62 2.40 -1.69
N ALA A 46 9.77 2.39 -0.65
CA ALA A 46 9.59 3.52 0.28
C ALA A 46 8.67 3.12 1.45
N GLY A 47 8.73 3.90 2.53
CA GLY A 47 7.59 4.04 3.43
C GLY A 47 6.52 4.88 2.74
N ARG A 48 5.24 4.49 2.81
CA ARG A 48 4.16 5.16 2.08
C ARG A 48 3.02 5.53 3.00
N GLN A 49 2.74 6.83 3.13
CA GLN A 49 1.71 7.33 4.02
C GLN A 49 0.32 7.01 3.48
N GLN A 50 -0.48 6.31 4.27
CA GLN A 50 -1.88 6.00 4.04
C GLN A 50 -2.77 6.75 5.04
N GLY A 51 -3.94 7.20 4.61
CA GLY A 51 -4.84 7.95 5.48
C GLY A 51 -6.22 8.17 4.88
N VAL A 52 -7.08 8.77 5.70
CA VAL A 52 -8.42 9.17 5.29
C VAL A 52 -8.34 10.42 4.44
N VAL A 53 -8.87 10.34 3.23
CA VAL A 53 -9.12 11.49 2.36
C VAL A 53 -10.60 11.88 2.47
N SER A 54 -10.87 13.16 2.69
CA SER A 54 -12.21 13.73 2.74
C SER A 54 -12.18 15.21 2.34
N ARG A 55 -13.33 15.83 2.12
CA ARG A 55 -13.38 17.28 1.85
C ARG A 55 -13.23 18.14 3.10
N THR A 56 -13.42 17.56 4.28
CA THR A 56 -13.47 18.28 5.57
C THR A 56 -12.37 17.88 6.55
N GLY A 57 -11.50 16.93 6.20
CA GLY A 57 -10.42 16.46 7.08
C GLY A 57 -10.90 15.47 8.16
N LEU A 58 -11.80 14.53 7.80
CA LEU A 58 -12.31 13.51 8.72
C LEU A 58 -11.20 12.57 9.19
N ALA A 59 -11.19 12.29 10.48
CA ALA A 59 -10.36 11.23 11.07
C ALA A 59 -11.04 9.85 10.94
N LEU A 60 -10.27 8.77 11.18
CA LEU A 60 -10.79 7.40 11.13
C LEU A 60 -12.00 7.18 12.06
N ALA A 61 -11.95 7.75 13.26
CA ALA A 61 -13.02 7.62 14.25
C ALA A 61 -14.35 8.30 13.84
N GLU A 62 -14.31 9.18 12.85
CA GLU A 62 -15.47 9.94 12.36
C GLU A 62 -16.14 9.30 11.14
N LEU A 63 -15.66 8.14 10.68
CA LEU A 63 -16.21 7.42 9.52
C LEU A 63 -17.60 6.80 9.73
N PRO A 64 -18.01 6.37 10.96
CA PRO A 64 -19.36 5.87 11.18
C PRO A 64 -20.41 6.87 10.72
N GLY A 65 -21.39 6.40 9.94
CA GLY A 65 -22.47 7.22 9.34
C GLY A 65 -22.05 8.06 8.14
N ARG A 66 -20.78 8.06 7.71
CA ARG A 66 -20.30 8.81 6.54
C ARG A 66 -20.29 7.95 5.28
N ALA A 67 -20.74 8.53 4.17
CA ALA A 67 -20.67 7.85 2.88
C ALA A 67 -19.21 7.61 2.47
N PHE A 68 -18.85 6.33 2.31
CA PHE A 68 -17.48 5.89 2.11
C PHE A 68 -17.29 5.18 0.77
N VAL A 69 -16.09 5.28 0.22
CA VAL A 69 -15.63 4.48 -0.91
C VAL A 69 -14.36 3.74 -0.52
N ASN A 70 -14.32 2.45 -0.80
CA ASN A 70 -13.24 1.58 -0.40
C ASN A 70 -12.37 1.16 -1.60
N ARG A 71 -11.19 0.65 -1.29
CA ARG A 71 -10.38 -0.12 -2.24
C ARG A 71 -10.90 -1.54 -2.32
N GLN A 72 -10.69 -2.18 -3.47
CA GLN A 72 -11.12 -3.56 -3.70
C GLN A 72 -10.57 -4.52 -2.63
N ARG A 73 -11.33 -5.55 -2.32
CA ARG A 73 -10.93 -6.65 -1.44
C ARG A 73 -9.60 -7.26 -1.89
N GLY A 74 -8.73 -7.56 -0.94
CA GLY A 74 -7.38 -8.09 -1.20
C GLY A 74 -6.33 -7.04 -1.56
N SER A 75 -6.68 -5.75 -1.63
CA SER A 75 -5.69 -4.67 -1.68
C SER A 75 -5.08 -4.42 -0.30
N GLY A 76 -3.80 -4.02 -0.25
CA GLY A 76 -3.13 -3.67 1.00
C GLY A 76 -3.84 -2.56 1.77
N THR A 77 -4.39 -1.57 1.06
CA THR A 77 -5.15 -0.46 1.67
C THR A 77 -6.44 -0.94 2.31
N ARG A 78 -7.16 -1.91 1.70
CA ARG A 78 -8.34 -2.50 2.32
C ARG A 78 -7.97 -3.29 3.57
N MET A 79 -6.90 -4.09 3.51
CA MET A 79 -6.39 -4.82 4.68
C MET A 79 -5.98 -3.87 5.82
N LEU A 80 -5.34 -2.75 5.48
CA LEU A 80 -4.99 -1.72 6.46
C LEU A 80 -6.24 -1.10 7.10
N LEU A 81 -7.24 -0.73 6.30
CA LEU A 81 -8.49 -0.18 6.83
C LEU A 81 -9.16 -1.17 7.80
N ASP A 82 -9.31 -2.44 7.38
CA ASP A 82 -9.92 -3.48 8.20
C ASP A 82 -9.17 -3.67 9.52
N PHE A 83 -7.84 -3.65 9.50
CA PHE A 83 -6.97 -3.72 10.67
C PHE A 83 -7.18 -2.53 11.62
N GLU A 84 -7.15 -1.31 11.09
CA GLU A 84 -7.28 -0.09 11.90
C GLU A 84 -8.70 0.10 12.46
N LEU A 85 -9.75 -0.27 11.72
CA LEU A 85 -11.12 -0.28 12.23
C LEU A 85 -11.27 -1.27 13.39
N LYS A 86 -10.74 -2.49 13.23
CA LYS A 86 -10.75 -3.51 14.29
C LYS A 86 -10.02 -3.02 15.53
N LYS A 87 -8.84 -2.42 15.37
CA LYS A 87 -8.05 -1.84 16.47
C LYS A 87 -8.78 -0.70 17.19
N ALA A 88 -9.52 0.11 16.45
CA ALA A 88 -10.32 1.22 16.97
C ALA A 88 -11.70 0.77 17.54
N GLY A 89 -12.07 -0.51 17.40
CA GLY A 89 -13.38 -1.01 17.81
C GLY A 89 -14.55 -0.47 16.99
N ILE A 90 -14.29 -0.07 15.74
CA ILE A 90 -15.29 0.47 14.82
C ILE A 90 -15.88 -0.67 13.99
N ASP A 91 -17.21 -0.84 14.04
CA ASP A 91 -17.90 -1.80 13.19
C ASP A 91 -17.92 -1.30 11.73
N PRO A 92 -17.35 -2.05 10.77
CA PRO A 92 -17.45 -1.72 9.35
C PRO A 92 -18.89 -1.54 8.85
N GLY A 93 -19.85 -2.25 9.45
CA GLY A 93 -21.28 -2.12 9.12
C GLY A 93 -21.87 -0.75 9.45
N SER A 94 -21.21 0.03 10.32
CA SER A 94 -21.62 1.41 10.65
C SER A 94 -21.19 2.45 9.59
N ILE A 95 -20.42 2.03 8.56
CA ILE A 95 -19.86 2.92 7.53
C ILE A 95 -20.61 2.71 6.21
N PRO A 96 -21.56 3.59 5.84
CA PRO A 96 -22.28 3.49 4.58
C PRO A 96 -21.33 3.47 3.37
N GLY A 97 -21.51 2.51 2.48
CA GLY A 97 -20.62 2.36 1.30
C GLY A 97 -19.30 1.64 1.54
N TYR A 98 -19.11 1.03 2.73
CA TYR A 98 -17.92 0.21 3.02
C TYR A 98 -17.66 -0.89 1.98
N GLU A 99 -18.72 -1.44 1.37
CA GLU A 99 -18.62 -2.44 0.31
C GLU A 99 -18.54 -1.85 -1.11
N ARG A 100 -18.61 -0.52 -1.25
CA ARG A 100 -18.43 0.16 -2.54
C ARG A 100 -16.94 0.22 -2.87
N GLU A 101 -16.52 -0.47 -3.92
CA GLU A 101 -15.12 -0.66 -4.26
C GLU A 101 -14.67 0.08 -5.51
N VAL A 102 -13.44 0.60 -5.47
CA VAL A 102 -12.70 1.12 -6.62
C VAL A 102 -11.28 0.55 -6.65
N THR A 103 -10.66 0.51 -7.83
CA THR A 103 -9.42 -0.24 -8.04
C THR A 103 -8.13 0.57 -7.86
N THR A 104 -8.19 1.91 -7.75
CA THR A 104 -7.01 2.76 -7.63
C THR A 104 -7.13 3.79 -6.51
N HIS A 105 -6.01 4.27 -5.97
CA HIS A 105 -6.01 5.33 -4.97
C HIS A 105 -6.57 6.64 -5.52
N ILE A 106 -6.27 6.95 -6.79
CA ILE A 106 -6.79 8.17 -7.41
C ILE A 106 -8.32 8.08 -7.62
N ALA A 107 -8.87 6.90 -7.89
CA ALA A 107 -10.32 6.71 -8.00
C ALA A 107 -11.02 6.94 -6.66
N VAL A 108 -10.41 6.56 -5.51
CA VAL A 108 -10.91 6.92 -4.18
C VAL A 108 -10.96 8.43 -4.02
N ALA A 109 -9.85 9.11 -4.30
CA ALA A 109 -9.75 10.55 -4.15
C ALA A 109 -10.70 11.30 -5.10
N LEU A 110 -10.92 10.79 -6.34
CA LEU A 110 -11.87 11.34 -7.28
C LEU A 110 -13.33 11.21 -6.80
N ALA A 111 -13.72 10.04 -6.25
CA ALA A 111 -15.05 9.84 -5.70
C ALA A 111 -15.35 10.82 -4.54
N VAL A 112 -14.33 11.11 -3.71
CA VAL A 112 -14.44 12.13 -2.66
C VAL A 112 -14.51 13.54 -3.25
N LYS A 113 -13.69 13.85 -4.26
CA LYS A 113 -13.67 15.17 -4.91
C LYS A 113 -14.96 15.49 -5.60
N SER A 114 -15.57 14.51 -6.28
CA SER A 114 -16.87 14.67 -6.99
C SER A 114 -18.08 14.74 -6.03
N GLY A 115 -17.90 14.34 -4.76
CA GLY A 115 -18.99 14.26 -3.78
C GLY A 115 -19.78 12.95 -3.83
N GLU A 116 -19.33 11.98 -4.60
CA GLU A 116 -19.91 10.62 -4.63
C GLU A 116 -19.67 9.85 -3.33
N ALA A 117 -18.65 10.23 -2.57
CA ALA A 117 -18.37 9.78 -1.22
C ALA A 117 -17.93 10.97 -0.36
N GLU A 118 -18.14 10.88 0.97
CA GLU A 118 -17.64 11.86 1.93
C GLU A 118 -16.18 11.57 2.31
N ALA A 119 -15.81 10.29 2.34
CA ALA A 119 -14.46 9.83 2.71
C ALA A 119 -14.02 8.56 1.98
N GLY A 120 -12.73 8.29 2.03
CA GLY A 120 -12.12 7.04 1.59
C GLY A 120 -10.72 6.90 2.16
N LEU A 121 -10.11 5.71 2.05
CA LEU A 121 -8.72 5.49 2.44
C LEU A 121 -7.84 5.41 1.19
N CYS A 122 -6.79 6.23 1.14
CA CYS A 122 -5.84 6.23 0.03
C CYS A 122 -4.42 6.64 0.48
N VAL A 123 -3.48 6.66 -0.45
CA VAL A 123 -2.14 7.23 -0.23
C VAL A 123 -2.18 8.75 -0.29
N TYR A 124 -1.31 9.41 0.49
CA TYR A 124 -1.22 10.87 0.53
C TYR A 124 -1.07 11.51 -0.86
N SER A 125 -0.23 10.94 -1.72
CA SER A 125 0.01 11.49 -3.07
C SER A 125 -1.26 11.59 -3.93
N ALA A 126 -2.23 10.69 -3.75
CA ALA A 126 -3.51 10.76 -4.44
C ALA A 126 -4.39 11.91 -3.91
N ALA A 127 -4.42 12.12 -2.60
CA ALA A 127 -5.13 13.25 -1.99
C ALA A 127 -4.49 14.59 -2.39
N LYS A 128 -3.14 14.67 -2.35
CA LYS A 128 -2.36 15.86 -2.76
C LYS A 128 -2.63 16.23 -4.22
N ALA A 129 -2.65 15.25 -5.13
CA ALA A 129 -2.90 15.49 -6.56
C ALA A 129 -4.25 16.15 -6.85
N LEU A 130 -5.24 15.98 -5.97
CA LEU A 130 -6.57 16.57 -6.09
C LEU A 130 -6.84 17.71 -5.10
N ASN A 131 -5.82 18.16 -4.37
CA ASN A 131 -5.91 19.19 -3.33
C ASN A 131 -7.02 18.88 -2.31
N LEU A 132 -7.06 17.63 -1.80
CA LEU A 132 -7.99 17.21 -0.77
C LEU A 132 -7.31 17.17 0.60
N PRO A 133 -8.02 17.56 1.68
CA PRO A 133 -7.60 17.28 3.04
C PRO A 133 -7.34 15.80 3.27
N PHE A 134 -6.32 15.51 4.06
CA PHE A 134 -5.86 14.16 4.33
C PHE A 134 -5.47 14.02 5.80
N VAL A 135 -6.00 13.02 6.48
CA VAL A 135 -5.65 12.69 7.86
C VAL A 135 -4.87 11.37 7.87
N PRO A 136 -3.60 11.39 8.27
CA PRO A 136 -2.76 10.19 8.31
C PRO A 136 -3.33 9.12 9.23
N VAL A 137 -3.25 7.85 8.80
CA VAL A 137 -3.66 6.68 9.59
C VAL A 137 -2.47 5.78 9.88
N SER A 138 -1.67 5.47 8.86
CA SER A 138 -0.53 4.56 8.99
C SER A 138 0.52 4.83 7.93
N GLN A 139 1.73 4.33 8.21
CA GLN A 139 2.82 4.28 7.22
C GLN A 139 3.04 2.82 6.84
N GLU A 140 2.75 2.48 5.59
CA GLU A 140 2.99 1.13 5.08
C GLU A 140 4.42 0.99 4.54
N ARG A 141 4.95 -0.23 4.60
CA ARG A 141 6.22 -0.59 3.99
C ARG A 141 5.97 -1.16 2.59
N TYR A 142 6.32 -0.38 1.56
CA TYR A 142 6.19 -0.80 0.17
C TYR A 142 7.50 -1.38 -0.32
N GLU A 143 7.50 -2.67 -0.67
CA GLU A 143 8.68 -3.41 -1.11
C GLU A 143 8.41 -4.13 -2.43
N ILE A 144 9.45 -4.53 -3.12
CA ILE A 144 9.39 -5.46 -4.23
C ILE A 144 10.06 -6.76 -3.79
N ALA A 145 9.31 -7.86 -3.86
CA ALA A 145 9.79 -9.20 -3.63
C ALA A 145 10.40 -9.76 -4.92
N ILE A 146 11.61 -10.29 -4.83
CA ILE A 146 12.39 -10.84 -5.94
C ILE A 146 12.79 -12.26 -5.54
N ARG A 147 12.54 -13.26 -6.38
CA ARG A 147 13.11 -14.59 -6.13
C ARG A 147 14.64 -14.49 -6.21
N HIS A 148 15.32 -15.00 -5.20
CA HIS A 148 16.79 -14.88 -5.08
C HIS A 148 17.52 -15.41 -6.31
N GLU A 149 17.03 -16.49 -6.92
CA GLU A 149 17.59 -17.07 -8.14
C GLU A 149 17.56 -16.10 -9.35
N HIS A 150 16.66 -15.12 -9.35
CA HIS A 150 16.58 -14.09 -10.38
C HIS A 150 17.38 -12.82 -10.07
N ALA A 151 18.04 -12.73 -8.91
CA ALA A 151 18.80 -11.54 -8.52
C ALA A 151 19.95 -11.21 -9.51
N GLY A 152 20.44 -12.21 -10.23
CA GLY A 152 21.45 -12.08 -11.28
C GLY A 152 20.91 -11.61 -12.64
N ASP A 153 19.60 -11.62 -12.88
CA ASP A 153 19.01 -11.22 -14.14
C ASP A 153 19.29 -9.73 -14.43
N PRO A 154 19.74 -9.37 -15.64
CA PRO A 154 20.02 -7.97 -15.99
C PRO A 154 18.85 -7.02 -15.80
N ARG A 155 17.61 -7.49 -16.02
CA ARG A 155 16.37 -6.69 -15.84
C ARG A 155 16.11 -6.42 -14.37
N VAL A 156 16.35 -7.41 -13.49
CA VAL A 156 16.22 -7.27 -12.03
C VAL A 156 17.27 -6.31 -11.50
N ARG A 157 18.53 -6.44 -11.97
CA ARG A 157 19.61 -5.49 -11.62
C ARG A 157 19.30 -4.07 -12.07
N ALA A 158 18.75 -3.88 -13.26
CA ALA A 158 18.32 -2.58 -13.76
C ALA A 158 17.21 -1.98 -12.89
N LEU A 159 16.21 -2.77 -12.47
CA LEU A 159 15.16 -2.37 -11.54
C LEU A 159 15.75 -1.91 -10.20
N ILE A 160 16.64 -2.70 -9.60
CA ILE A 160 17.30 -2.37 -8.34
C ILE A 160 18.10 -1.06 -8.48
N SER A 161 18.85 -0.91 -9.57
CA SER A 161 19.63 0.30 -9.86
C SER A 161 18.74 1.52 -9.99
N ALA A 162 17.59 1.40 -10.69
CA ALA A 162 16.62 2.48 -10.83
C ALA A 162 16.05 2.92 -9.46
N ILE A 163 15.65 1.97 -8.60
CA ILE A 163 15.15 2.26 -7.25
C ILE A 163 16.21 2.96 -6.39
N ARG A 164 17.48 2.61 -6.54
CA ARG A 164 18.60 3.22 -5.80
C ARG A 164 19.02 4.59 -6.31
N SER A 165 18.53 5.02 -7.47
CA SER A 165 18.95 6.28 -8.08
C SER A 165 18.47 7.50 -7.29
N ALA A 166 19.27 8.58 -7.31
CA ALA A 166 18.87 9.86 -6.74
C ALA A 166 17.60 10.40 -7.42
N ARG A 167 17.47 10.18 -8.74
CA ARG A 167 16.29 10.60 -9.52
C ARG A 167 15.02 9.94 -9.03
N PHE A 168 15.07 8.66 -8.66
CA PHE A 168 13.90 7.96 -8.13
C PHE A 168 13.44 8.54 -6.78
N ARG A 169 14.39 8.81 -5.87
CA ARG A 169 14.10 9.46 -4.58
C ARG A 169 13.48 10.85 -4.77
N GLU A 170 14.07 11.68 -5.62
CA GLU A 170 13.54 12.99 -5.95
C GLU A 170 12.08 12.93 -6.44
N ILE A 171 11.75 11.96 -7.30
CA ILE A 171 10.38 11.75 -7.77
C ILE A 171 9.43 11.42 -6.61
N LEU A 172 9.82 10.51 -5.71
CA LEU A 172 9.00 10.14 -4.56
C LEU A 172 8.78 11.31 -3.60
N GLU A 173 9.82 12.09 -3.33
CA GLU A 173 9.75 13.28 -2.48
C GLU A 173 8.81 14.34 -3.08
N ASN A 174 8.87 14.56 -4.38
CA ASN A 174 7.98 15.49 -5.09
C ASN A 174 6.51 15.04 -5.09
N LEU A 175 6.26 13.74 -5.15
CA LEU A 175 4.90 13.19 -4.98
C LEU A 175 4.35 13.46 -3.58
N GLY A 176 5.21 13.39 -2.56
CA GLY A 176 4.88 13.60 -1.15
C GLY A 176 4.24 12.39 -0.48
N GLY A 177 4.40 12.29 0.83
CA GLY A 177 3.91 11.18 1.63
C GLY A 177 4.70 9.88 1.48
N TYR A 178 5.91 9.96 0.93
CA TYR A 178 6.86 8.87 0.85
C TYR A 178 8.06 9.14 1.74
N ASP A 179 8.41 8.15 2.57
CA ASP A 179 9.66 8.13 3.32
C ASP A 179 10.70 7.33 2.51
N THR A 180 11.75 8.02 2.09
CA THR A 180 12.81 7.47 1.24
C THR A 180 14.04 7.01 2.02
N THR A 181 14.01 7.05 3.35
CA THR A 181 15.14 6.75 4.24
C THR A 181 15.73 5.36 3.95
N GLU A 182 14.88 4.35 3.78
CA GLU A 182 15.29 2.97 3.49
C GLU A 182 15.21 2.60 2.00
N THR A 183 14.91 3.54 1.11
CA THR A 183 14.77 3.27 -0.33
C THR A 183 16.05 2.65 -0.90
N GLY A 184 15.89 1.49 -1.56
CA GLY A 184 16.99 0.72 -2.16
C GLY A 184 17.73 -0.23 -1.22
N THR A 185 17.33 -0.30 0.07
CA THR A 185 17.86 -1.33 0.98
C THR A 185 17.33 -2.71 0.60
N LEU A 186 18.17 -3.74 0.74
CA LEU A 186 17.83 -5.13 0.49
C LEU A 186 17.82 -5.90 1.80
N ARG A 187 16.83 -6.76 1.97
CA ARG A 187 16.79 -7.77 3.05
C ARG A 187 16.32 -9.12 2.52
N GLU A 188 16.81 -10.18 3.10
CA GLU A 188 16.45 -11.55 2.74
C GLU A 188 15.31 -12.06 3.63
N VAL A 189 14.37 -12.80 3.04
CA VAL A 189 13.34 -13.59 3.72
C VAL A 189 13.52 -15.05 3.37
N ARG A 190 13.62 -15.89 4.40
CA ARG A 190 13.72 -17.36 4.33
C ARG A 190 12.48 -18.01 4.88
#